data_15402967d4d46f9fed045527a4493bf6
#
_entry.id   15402967d4d46f9fed045527a4493bf6
#
_cell.length_a   1.000
_cell.length_b   1.000
_cell.length_c   1.000
_cell.angle_alpha   90.00
_cell.angle_beta   90.00
_cell.angle_gamma   90.00
#
_symmetry.space_group_name_H-M   'P 1'
#
loop_
_entity.id
_entity.type
_entity.pdbx_description
1 polymer ?
#
loop_
_entity_poly.entity_id
_entity_poly.type
_entity_poly.pdbx_seq_one_letter_code
_entity_poly.pdbx_strand_id
1 'polypeptide(L)'
;DKLVDEAVSVTSRRYLTADVHTPWQIFHGLLALRHNFKLKINNEKSSAMKWVQSGPSYQGLPLIEQTVHGGRFHPFTVPYAFEGHPNQFLAILSMSELPRNFTFRAGNGATITVDDMLRNAQAECNDREEVTWTLWSFARYMHPGTQWNNRFGEPWSMERLVQTEVGKRVQEGACGGCHGLFALSLARNAYLQSGFQLQGAYLDADMKIKRYIAETRAYQNADGSF
;
A
#
# COMPACT_ATOMS: atom_id res chain seq x y z
N ASP A 1 20.83 -16.37 -3.05
CA ASP A 1 22.06 -15.66 -3.42
C ASP A 1 22.71 -15.10 -2.15
N LYS A 2 23.96 -15.57 -1.86
CA LYS A 2 24.68 -15.24 -0.62
C LYS A 2 24.79 -13.75 -0.36
N LEU A 3 25.01 -12.95 -1.40
CA LEU A 3 25.12 -11.49 -1.30
C LEU A 3 23.80 -10.84 -0.90
N VAL A 4 22.70 -11.31 -1.49
CA VAL A 4 21.34 -10.84 -1.16
C VAL A 4 20.99 -11.23 0.28
N ASP A 5 21.26 -12.48 0.68
CA ASP A 5 20.99 -12.97 2.03
C ASP A 5 21.78 -12.18 3.08
N GLU A 6 23.04 -11.85 2.78
CA GLU A 6 23.89 -11.03 3.64
C GLU A 6 23.36 -9.59 3.74
N ALA A 7 23.00 -8.96 2.62
CA ALA A 7 22.43 -7.61 2.58
C ALA A 7 21.13 -7.55 3.40
N VAL A 8 20.22 -8.49 3.22
CA VAL A 8 18.97 -8.59 4.00
C VAL A 8 19.27 -8.80 5.49
N SER A 9 20.20 -9.70 5.82
CA SER A 9 20.60 -9.96 7.21
C SER A 9 21.19 -8.72 7.90
N VAL A 10 22.04 -7.97 7.22
CA VAL A 10 22.62 -6.71 7.75
C VAL A 10 21.54 -5.65 7.91
N THR A 11 20.69 -5.46 6.90
CA THR A 11 19.65 -4.44 6.92
C THR A 11 18.58 -4.71 7.98
N SER A 12 18.17 -5.98 8.15
CA SER A 12 17.18 -6.38 9.15
C SER A 12 17.62 -6.13 10.61
N ARG A 13 18.92 -5.93 10.84
CA ARG A 13 19.50 -5.60 12.17
C ARG A 13 19.62 -4.10 12.41
N ARG A 14 19.30 -3.25 11.43
CA ARG A 14 19.25 -1.78 11.57
C ARG A 14 17.86 -1.37 12.03
N TYR A 15 17.68 -1.34 13.36
CA TYR A 15 16.38 -1.03 13.95
C TYR A 15 16.07 0.46 13.88
N LEU A 16 14.90 0.81 13.35
CA LEU A 16 14.32 2.13 13.53
C LEU A 16 13.81 2.27 14.98
N THR A 17 13.73 3.51 15.45
CA THR A 17 13.24 3.85 16.80
C THR A 17 11.92 4.59 16.66
N ALA A 18 10.87 4.11 17.34
CA ALA A 18 9.50 4.61 17.20
C ALA A 18 9.36 6.13 17.50
N ASP A 19 10.14 6.64 18.48
CA ASP A 19 10.06 8.03 18.90
C ASP A 19 10.92 8.99 18.05
N VAL A 20 11.79 8.43 17.20
CA VAL A 20 12.74 9.21 16.37
C VAL A 20 12.34 9.18 14.90
N HIS A 21 11.93 8.02 14.40
CA HIS A 21 11.63 7.83 12.99
C HIS A 21 10.14 8.06 12.74
N THR A 22 9.85 8.68 11.60
CA THR A 22 8.47 8.96 11.20
C THR A 22 7.68 7.66 10.94
N PRO A 23 6.35 7.66 11.11
CA PRO A 23 5.50 6.57 10.64
C PRO A 23 5.78 6.19 9.18
N TRP A 24 6.02 7.16 8.29
CA TRP A 24 6.38 6.91 6.90
C TRP A 24 7.62 6.01 6.76
N GLN A 25 8.70 6.30 7.49
CA GLN A 25 9.93 5.48 7.49
C GLN A 25 9.66 4.08 8.04
N ILE A 26 8.88 3.99 9.13
CA ILE A 26 8.54 2.71 9.78
C ILE A 26 7.74 1.83 8.82
N PHE A 27 6.77 2.39 8.09
CA PHE A 27 5.97 1.62 7.14
C PHE A 27 6.80 1.12 5.95
N HIS A 28 7.84 1.83 5.52
CA HIS A 28 8.77 1.30 4.52
C HIS A 28 9.58 0.11 5.05
N GLY A 29 9.91 0.10 6.33
CA GLY A 29 10.46 -1.09 6.98
C GLY A 29 9.48 -2.26 7.03
N LEU A 30 8.19 -2.00 7.28
CA LEU A 30 7.13 -3.01 7.20
C LEU A 30 6.92 -3.53 5.78
N LEU A 31 7.04 -2.67 4.76
CA LEU A 31 6.98 -3.10 3.36
C LEU A 31 8.07 -4.12 3.04
N ALA A 32 9.29 -3.86 3.51
CA ALA A 32 10.46 -4.70 3.24
C ALA A 32 10.48 -6.00 4.06
N LEU A 33 10.19 -5.93 5.36
CA LEU A 33 10.41 -7.03 6.31
C LEU A 33 9.12 -7.61 6.90
N ARG A 34 7.96 -7.00 6.63
CA ARG A 34 6.61 -7.47 7.03
C ARG A 34 6.55 -7.79 8.53
N HIS A 35 6.03 -8.97 8.90
CA HIS A 35 5.90 -9.43 10.29
C HIS A 35 7.24 -9.55 11.04
N ASN A 36 8.35 -9.70 10.31
CA ASN A 36 9.68 -9.82 10.89
C ASN A 36 10.31 -8.49 11.28
N PHE A 37 9.70 -7.37 10.85
CA PHE A 37 10.23 -6.04 11.17
C PHE A 37 10.09 -5.72 12.65
N LYS A 38 11.21 -5.32 13.26
CA LYS A 38 11.29 -4.92 14.66
C LYS A 38 11.72 -3.46 14.78
N LEU A 39 11.15 -2.77 15.76
CA LEU A 39 11.48 -1.40 16.16
C LEU A 39 12.17 -1.41 17.52
N LYS A 40 12.86 -0.33 17.83
CA LYS A 40 13.21 0.05 19.20
C LYS A 40 12.11 0.93 19.79
N ILE A 41 11.54 0.52 20.90
CA ILE A 41 10.57 1.27 21.71
C ILE A 41 11.14 1.29 23.13
N ASN A 42 11.40 2.46 23.70
CA ASN A 42 12.05 2.60 25.01
C ASN A 42 13.34 1.76 25.14
N ASN A 43 14.16 1.73 24.08
CA ASN A 43 15.39 0.92 23.95
C ASN A 43 15.18 -0.60 23.86
N GLU A 44 13.96 -1.10 23.92
CA GLU A 44 13.63 -2.51 23.76
C GLU A 44 13.20 -2.83 22.31
N LYS A 45 13.53 -4.05 21.86
CA LYS A 45 13.11 -4.54 20.54
C LYS A 45 11.68 -5.04 20.60
N SER A 46 10.81 -4.43 19.82
CA SER A 46 9.39 -4.79 19.72
C SER A 46 8.97 -5.02 18.25
N SER A 47 7.88 -5.76 18.06
CA SER A 47 7.30 -5.94 16.72
C SER A 47 6.75 -4.60 16.20
N ALA A 48 7.15 -4.21 14.99
CA ALA A 48 6.58 -3.04 14.32
C ALA A 48 5.06 -3.19 14.07
N MET A 49 4.61 -4.41 13.76
CA MET A 49 3.18 -4.68 13.58
C MET A 49 2.39 -4.46 14.89
N LYS A 50 2.91 -4.92 16.03
CA LYS A 50 2.27 -4.65 17.34
C LYS A 50 2.25 -3.16 17.67
N TRP A 51 3.29 -2.44 17.30
CA TRP A 51 3.32 -0.97 17.46
C TRP A 51 2.23 -0.29 16.62
N VAL A 52 2.10 -0.64 15.33
CA VAL A 52 1.00 -0.12 14.48
C VAL A 52 -0.36 -0.49 15.08
N GLN A 53 -0.53 -1.75 15.50
CA GLN A 53 -1.79 -2.23 16.07
C GLN A 53 -2.21 -1.46 17.33
N SER A 54 -1.25 -1.02 18.13
CA SER A 54 -1.53 -0.24 19.36
C SER A 54 -2.06 1.16 19.10
N GLY A 55 -2.04 1.64 17.85
CA GLY A 55 -2.52 2.97 17.47
C GLY A 55 -1.71 4.10 18.12
N PRO A 56 -0.38 4.12 17.95
CA PRO A 56 0.46 5.13 18.58
C PRO A 56 0.17 6.52 18.02
N SER A 57 0.62 7.54 18.75
CA SER A 57 0.68 8.92 18.25
C SER A 57 2.12 9.26 17.85
N TYR A 58 2.25 10.12 16.87
CA TYR A 58 3.52 10.72 16.46
C TYR A 58 3.36 12.25 16.43
N GLN A 59 4.20 12.97 17.16
CA GLN A 59 4.12 14.44 17.32
C GLN A 59 2.72 14.93 17.73
N GLY A 60 2.06 14.18 18.62
CA GLY A 60 0.71 14.51 19.14
C GLY A 60 -0.44 14.16 18.22
N LEU A 61 -0.19 13.66 17.01
CA LEU A 61 -1.21 13.24 16.07
C LEU A 61 -1.37 11.70 16.10
N PRO A 62 -2.60 11.17 16.08
CA PRO A 62 -2.84 9.74 16.09
C PRO A 62 -2.42 9.10 14.77
N LEU A 63 -1.81 7.91 14.83
CA LEU A 63 -1.50 7.14 13.62
C LEU A 63 -2.76 6.67 12.88
N ILE A 64 -3.83 6.39 13.63
CA ILE A 64 -5.09 5.82 13.11
C ILE A 64 -6.25 6.66 13.63
N GLU A 65 -7.13 7.01 12.71
CA GLU A 65 -8.33 7.82 12.95
C GLU A 65 -9.59 7.01 12.65
N GLN A 66 -10.59 7.14 13.51
CA GLN A 66 -11.95 6.73 13.20
C GLN A 66 -12.61 7.78 12.31
N THR A 67 -13.32 7.34 11.28
CA THR A 67 -14.07 8.20 10.35
C THR A 67 -15.55 7.81 10.34
N VAL A 68 -16.39 8.60 9.70
CA VAL A 68 -17.83 8.28 9.52
C VAL A 68 -18.03 7.04 8.61
N HIS A 69 -17.01 6.68 7.81
CA HIS A 69 -17.08 5.52 6.92
C HIS A 69 -16.29 4.31 7.43
N GLY A 70 -15.64 4.43 8.59
CA GLY A 70 -14.83 3.35 9.18
C GLY A 70 -13.57 3.87 9.84
N GLY A 71 -12.43 3.69 9.22
CA GLY A 71 -11.15 4.16 9.74
C GLY A 71 -10.13 4.43 8.65
N ARG A 72 -9.10 5.19 8.99
CA ARG A 72 -7.98 5.48 8.09
C ARG A 72 -6.69 5.67 8.88
N PHE A 73 -5.57 5.56 8.21
CA PHE A 73 -4.33 6.11 8.73
C PHE A 73 -4.35 7.63 8.65
N HIS A 74 -3.55 8.28 9.48
CA HIS A 74 -3.45 9.74 9.46
C HIS A 74 -3.00 10.18 8.05
N PRO A 75 -3.75 11.10 7.41
CA PRO A 75 -3.52 11.44 6.02
C PRO A 75 -2.21 12.19 5.82
N PHE A 76 -1.92 12.44 4.57
CA PHE A 76 -0.72 13.11 4.10
C PHE A 76 -0.33 14.33 4.94
N THR A 77 0.95 14.35 5.35
CA THR A 77 1.61 15.50 5.97
C THR A 77 2.94 15.78 5.28
N VAL A 78 3.25 17.06 5.08
CA VAL A 78 4.58 17.48 4.61
C VAL A 78 5.41 17.89 5.82
N PRO A 79 6.68 17.42 5.95
CA PRO A 79 7.39 16.43 5.12
C PRO A 79 7.09 15.01 5.58
N TYR A 80 6.48 14.18 4.78
CA TYR A 80 6.24 12.72 4.93
C TYR A 80 6.36 12.15 6.37
N ALA A 81 5.64 12.77 7.33
CA ALA A 81 5.59 12.27 8.70
C ALA A 81 4.67 11.04 8.79
N PHE A 82 3.55 11.09 8.07
CA PHE A 82 2.57 10.02 7.93
C PHE A 82 2.49 9.54 6.48
N GLU A 83 1.29 9.29 5.96
CA GLU A 83 1.13 8.86 4.55
C GLU A 83 1.67 9.94 3.59
N GLY A 84 2.38 9.49 2.57
CA GLY A 84 2.80 10.33 1.43
C GLY A 84 1.78 10.30 0.29
N HIS A 85 0.84 9.37 0.34
CA HIS A 85 -0.19 9.14 -0.67
C HIS A 85 -1.46 8.59 -0.03
N PRO A 86 -2.66 8.82 -0.59
CA PRO A 86 -3.90 8.27 -0.07
C PRO A 86 -3.85 6.73 0.04
N ASN A 87 -4.18 6.19 1.22
CA ASN A 87 -4.21 4.75 1.51
C ASN A 87 -2.85 4.02 1.38
N GLN A 88 -1.72 4.73 1.42
CA GLN A 88 -0.38 4.15 1.32
C GLN A 88 -0.13 3.10 2.40
N PHE A 89 -0.46 3.42 3.65
CA PHE A 89 -0.17 2.51 4.75
C PHE A 89 -1.06 1.28 4.73
N LEU A 90 -2.32 1.41 4.32
CA LEU A 90 -3.19 0.26 4.10
C LEU A 90 -2.64 -0.67 3.00
N ALA A 91 -2.15 -0.10 1.91
CA ALA A 91 -1.54 -0.86 0.83
C ALA A 91 -0.27 -1.59 1.29
N ILE A 92 0.61 -0.92 2.03
CA ILE A 92 1.81 -1.54 2.61
C ILE A 92 1.44 -2.70 3.54
N LEU A 93 0.48 -2.51 4.44
CA LEU A 93 0.03 -3.55 5.37
C LEU A 93 -0.62 -4.73 4.66
N SER A 94 -1.27 -4.51 3.52
CA SER A 94 -1.85 -5.60 2.72
C SER A 94 -0.81 -6.64 2.29
N MET A 95 0.47 -6.24 2.20
CA MET A 95 1.58 -7.14 1.88
C MET A 95 1.97 -8.06 3.04
N SER A 96 1.48 -7.78 4.25
CA SER A 96 1.66 -8.64 5.43
C SER A 96 0.52 -9.64 5.62
N GLU A 97 -0.39 -9.76 4.64
CA GLU A 97 -1.49 -10.74 4.62
C GLU A 97 -2.37 -10.70 5.88
N LEU A 98 -2.60 -9.51 6.44
CA LEU A 98 -3.48 -9.33 7.58
C LEU A 98 -4.91 -9.75 7.20
N PRO A 99 -5.61 -10.50 8.07
CA PRO A 99 -7.01 -10.82 7.81
C PRO A 99 -7.87 -9.55 7.90
N ARG A 100 -9.01 -9.54 7.21
CA ARG A 100 -9.91 -8.38 7.15
C ARG A 100 -10.45 -7.95 8.51
N ASN A 101 -10.57 -8.88 9.45
CA ASN A 101 -10.97 -8.62 10.84
C ASN A 101 -9.79 -8.28 11.78
N PHE A 102 -8.57 -8.13 11.26
CA PHE A 102 -7.44 -7.67 12.07
C PHE A 102 -7.73 -6.28 12.62
N THR A 103 -7.47 -6.08 13.91
CA THR A 103 -7.88 -4.88 14.64
C THR A 103 -6.71 -3.97 14.93
N PHE A 104 -6.99 -2.69 14.91
CA PHE A 104 -6.11 -1.59 15.32
C PHE A 104 -6.83 -0.72 16.35
N ARG A 105 -6.09 0.01 17.17
CA ARG A 105 -6.62 1.02 18.06
C ARG A 105 -6.53 2.39 17.42
N ALA A 106 -7.63 3.12 17.32
CA ALA A 106 -7.65 4.52 16.89
C ALA A 106 -7.26 5.47 18.03
N GLY A 107 -6.87 6.70 17.69
CA GLY A 107 -6.47 7.70 18.67
C GLY A 107 -7.54 8.08 19.70
N ASN A 108 -8.80 7.94 19.35
CA ASN A 108 -9.95 8.13 20.27
C ASN A 108 -10.28 6.87 21.09
N GLY A 109 -9.50 5.80 20.99
CA GLY A 109 -9.69 4.54 21.69
C GLY A 109 -10.61 3.54 20.99
N ALA A 110 -11.23 3.89 19.85
CA ALA A 110 -12.07 2.97 19.08
C ALA A 110 -11.24 1.83 18.49
N THR A 111 -11.88 0.69 18.26
CA THR A 111 -11.30 -0.44 17.53
C THR A 111 -11.65 -0.30 16.06
N ILE A 112 -10.65 -0.31 15.20
CA ILE A 112 -10.76 -0.21 13.74
C ILE A 112 -10.24 -1.52 13.14
N THR A 113 -10.97 -2.09 12.20
CA THR A 113 -10.55 -3.29 11.47
C THR A 113 -9.96 -2.93 10.09
N VAL A 114 -9.27 -3.88 9.45
CA VAL A 114 -8.90 -3.75 8.03
C VAL A 114 -10.14 -3.50 7.18
N ASP A 115 -11.28 -4.18 7.47
CA ASP A 115 -12.55 -3.95 6.78
C ASP A 115 -13.07 -2.51 6.94
N ASP A 116 -12.90 -1.90 8.11
CA ASP A 116 -13.26 -0.50 8.33
C ASP A 116 -12.41 0.44 7.46
N MET A 117 -11.12 0.15 7.34
CA MET A 117 -10.22 0.92 6.48
C MET A 117 -10.56 0.75 4.99
N LEU A 118 -10.90 -0.47 4.57
CA LEU A 118 -11.35 -0.74 3.20
C LEU A 118 -12.65 0.00 2.87
N ARG A 119 -13.63 0.02 3.79
CA ARG A 119 -14.88 0.79 3.61
C ARG A 119 -14.61 2.29 3.50
N ASN A 120 -13.72 2.81 4.33
CA ASN A 120 -13.33 4.23 4.22
C ASN A 120 -12.66 4.52 2.89
N ALA A 121 -11.72 3.66 2.44
CA ALA A 121 -11.05 3.82 1.16
C ALA A 121 -12.03 3.73 -0.04
N GLN A 122 -13.06 2.89 0.04
CA GLN A 122 -14.16 2.85 -0.95
C GLN A 122 -14.96 4.16 -0.97
N ALA A 123 -15.31 4.68 0.21
CA ALA A 123 -16.08 5.92 0.34
C ALA A 123 -15.32 7.15 -0.18
N GLU A 124 -14.02 7.21 0.08
CA GLU A 124 -13.16 8.33 -0.32
C GLU A 124 -12.65 8.24 -1.77
N CYS A 125 -12.76 7.07 -2.42
CA CYS A 125 -12.25 6.85 -3.77
C CYS A 125 -12.88 7.82 -4.77
N ASN A 126 -12.07 8.57 -5.50
CA ASN A 126 -12.52 9.51 -6.52
C ASN A 126 -11.42 9.70 -7.58
N ASP A 127 -11.76 10.26 -8.75
CA ASP A 127 -10.85 10.45 -9.87
C ASP A 127 -9.99 11.73 -9.80
N ARG A 128 -10.20 12.54 -8.76
CA ARG A 128 -9.42 13.77 -8.49
C ARG A 128 -8.17 13.50 -7.69
N GLU A 129 -8.05 12.30 -7.13
CA GLU A 129 -6.94 11.88 -6.28
C GLU A 129 -6.18 10.69 -6.88
N GLU A 130 -5.03 10.42 -6.32
CA GLU A 130 -4.25 9.24 -6.69
C GLU A 130 -4.94 7.96 -6.20
N VAL A 131 -5.26 7.05 -7.13
CA VAL A 131 -5.91 5.77 -6.82
C VAL A 131 -4.93 4.59 -6.73
N THR A 132 -3.65 4.81 -6.97
CA THR A 132 -2.60 3.77 -7.05
C THR A 132 -2.57 2.87 -5.82
N TRP A 133 -2.52 3.47 -4.62
CA TRP A 133 -2.43 2.75 -3.37
C TRP A 133 -3.76 2.13 -2.94
N THR A 134 -4.87 2.76 -3.34
CA THR A 134 -6.21 2.18 -3.20
C THR A 134 -6.32 0.91 -4.06
N LEU A 135 -5.92 0.96 -5.34
CA LEU A 135 -5.89 -0.20 -6.21
C LEU A 135 -4.99 -1.31 -5.64
N TRP A 136 -3.80 -0.97 -5.14
CA TRP A 136 -2.88 -1.93 -4.51
C TRP A 136 -3.54 -2.66 -3.34
N SER A 137 -4.11 -1.95 -2.37
CA SER A 137 -4.77 -2.56 -1.23
C SER A 137 -5.99 -3.39 -1.64
N PHE A 138 -6.81 -2.90 -2.55
CA PHE A 138 -8.02 -3.59 -3.00
C PHE A 138 -7.71 -4.85 -3.80
N ALA A 139 -6.65 -4.86 -4.61
CA ALA A 139 -6.20 -6.05 -5.32
C ALA A 139 -5.80 -7.21 -4.38
N ARG A 140 -5.47 -6.90 -3.11
CA ARG A 140 -5.15 -7.91 -2.10
C ARG A 140 -6.36 -8.41 -1.31
N TYR A 141 -7.41 -7.57 -1.19
CA TYR A 141 -8.53 -7.84 -0.27
C TYR A 141 -9.87 -8.03 -0.96
N MET A 142 -10.03 -7.58 -2.20
CA MET A 142 -11.32 -7.59 -2.88
C MET A 142 -11.32 -8.49 -4.12
N HIS A 143 -12.49 -9.06 -4.38
CA HIS A 143 -12.71 -9.81 -5.62
C HIS A 143 -12.68 -8.84 -6.81
N PRO A 144 -12.09 -9.21 -7.97
CA PRO A 144 -12.02 -8.34 -9.16
C PRO A 144 -13.38 -7.85 -9.70
N GLY A 145 -14.46 -8.56 -9.41
CA GLY A 145 -15.83 -8.14 -9.77
C GLY A 145 -16.50 -7.19 -8.78
N THR A 146 -15.78 -6.73 -7.71
CA THR A 146 -16.37 -5.86 -6.70
C THR A 146 -16.76 -4.51 -7.27
N GLN A 147 -17.97 -4.04 -6.91
CA GLN A 147 -18.53 -2.73 -7.26
C GLN A 147 -19.02 -2.03 -5.99
N TRP A 148 -18.98 -0.70 -5.97
CA TRP A 148 -19.50 0.13 -4.86
C TRP A 148 -19.86 1.53 -5.35
N ASN A 149 -20.54 2.30 -4.51
CA ASN A 149 -20.66 3.74 -4.69
C ASN A 149 -19.77 4.44 -3.67
N ASN A 150 -19.04 5.49 -4.10
CA ASN A 150 -18.30 6.33 -3.18
C ASN A 150 -19.24 7.25 -2.40
N ARG A 151 -18.71 8.06 -1.48
CA ARG A 151 -19.49 9.00 -0.67
C ARG A 151 -20.21 10.10 -1.49
N PHE A 152 -19.83 10.28 -2.72
CA PHE A 152 -20.47 11.24 -3.66
C PHE A 152 -21.57 10.60 -4.51
N GLY A 153 -21.86 9.30 -4.30
CA GLY A 153 -22.84 8.54 -5.08
C GLY A 153 -22.33 8.09 -6.45
N GLU A 154 -21.04 8.24 -6.73
CA GLU A 154 -20.44 7.83 -8.00
C GLU A 154 -20.19 6.32 -8.01
N PRO A 155 -20.58 5.60 -9.08
CA PRO A 155 -20.32 4.18 -9.20
C PRO A 155 -18.84 3.90 -9.46
N TRP A 156 -18.27 3.02 -8.65
CA TRP A 156 -16.89 2.54 -8.77
C TRP A 156 -16.85 1.01 -8.88
N SER A 157 -15.76 0.50 -9.42
CA SER A 157 -15.47 -0.93 -9.49
C SER A 157 -13.97 -1.17 -9.49
N MET A 158 -13.56 -2.41 -9.23
CA MET A 158 -12.17 -2.80 -9.40
C MET A 158 -11.67 -2.53 -10.83
N GLU A 159 -12.50 -2.83 -11.84
CA GLU A 159 -12.14 -2.57 -13.24
C GLU A 159 -11.95 -1.07 -13.52
N ARG A 160 -12.83 -0.18 -12.97
CA ARG A 160 -12.67 1.26 -13.09
C ARG A 160 -11.36 1.76 -12.45
N LEU A 161 -10.98 1.21 -11.29
CA LEU A 161 -9.68 1.53 -10.67
C LEU A 161 -8.50 1.13 -11.58
N VAL A 162 -8.54 -0.08 -12.12
CA VAL A 162 -7.52 -0.57 -13.06
C VAL A 162 -7.46 0.34 -14.29
N GLN A 163 -8.61 0.67 -14.88
CA GLN A 163 -8.68 1.55 -16.05
C GLN A 163 -8.11 2.94 -15.77
N THR A 164 -8.44 3.51 -14.61
CA THR A 164 -7.91 4.81 -14.17
C THR A 164 -6.39 4.77 -14.06
N GLU A 165 -5.82 3.73 -13.45
CA GLU A 165 -4.37 3.58 -13.30
C GLU A 165 -3.66 3.26 -14.62
N VAL A 166 -4.29 2.48 -15.51
CA VAL A 166 -3.79 2.24 -16.87
C VAL A 166 -3.68 3.54 -17.66
N GLY A 167 -4.66 4.44 -17.52
CA GLY A 167 -4.68 5.73 -18.22
C GLY A 167 -3.58 6.71 -17.80
N LYS A 168 -2.97 6.54 -16.61
CA LYS A 168 -1.91 7.43 -16.12
C LYS A 168 -0.60 7.22 -16.88
N ARG A 169 0.14 8.29 -17.09
CA ARG A 169 1.51 8.22 -17.63
C ARG A 169 2.46 7.76 -16.53
N VAL A 170 3.26 6.72 -16.83
CA VAL A 170 4.17 6.13 -15.82
C VAL A 170 5.19 7.14 -15.31
N GLN A 171 5.71 8.00 -16.21
CA GLN A 171 6.72 9.01 -15.88
C GLN A 171 6.20 10.11 -14.95
N GLU A 172 4.88 10.31 -14.88
CA GLU A 172 4.24 11.29 -14.00
C GLU A 172 3.92 10.72 -12.62
N GLY A 173 4.03 9.40 -12.47
CA GLY A 173 3.78 8.72 -11.20
C GLY A 173 4.93 8.86 -10.21
N ALA A 174 4.62 8.83 -8.91
CA ALA A 174 5.62 8.83 -7.86
C ALA A 174 6.61 7.66 -8.04
N CYS A 175 7.86 7.89 -7.66
CA CYS A 175 8.96 6.92 -7.81
C CYS A 175 9.10 6.40 -9.25
N GLY A 176 8.96 7.30 -10.26
CA GLY A 176 9.06 6.93 -11.66
C GLY A 176 7.96 5.98 -12.12
N GLY A 177 6.81 5.96 -11.44
CA GLY A 177 5.65 5.13 -11.76
C GLY A 177 5.74 3.67 -11.33
N CYS A 178 6.79 3.29 -10.59
CA CYS A 178 6.94 1.91 -10.11
C CYS A 178 5.74 1.45 -9.27
N HIS A 179 5.17 2.33 -8.45
CA HIS A 179 4.01 2.01 -7.60
C HIS A 179 2.77 1.67 -8.44
N GLY A 180 2.52 2.44 -9.50
CA GLY A 180 1.40 2.18 -10.42
C GLY A 180 1.56 0.84 -11.15
N LEU A 181 2.74 0.55 -11.71
CA LEU A 181 3.01 -0.73 -12.35
C LEU A 181 2.89 -1.91 -11.38
N PHE A 182 3.31 -1.73 -10.13
CA PHE A 182 3.16 -2.74 -9.09
C PHE A 182 1.68 -2.97 -8.73
N ALA A 183 0.89 -1.91 -8.52
CA ALA A 183 -0.54 -2.01 -8.24
C ALA A 183 -1.30 -2.69 -9.39
N LEU A 184 -0.99 -2.33 -10.64
CA LEU A 184 -1.55 -2.99 -11.84
C LEU A 184 -1.16 -4.48 -11.89
N SER A 185 0.08 -4.83 -11.53
CA SER A 185 0.53 -6.22 -11.50
C SER A 185 -0.22 -7.05 -10.46
N LEU A 186 -0.48 -6.49 -9.28
CA LEU A 186 -1.28 -7.14 -8.24
C LEU A 186 -2.73 -7.35 -8.71
N ALA A 187 -3.36 -6.32 -9.27
CA ALA A 187 -4.73 -6.39 -9.75
C ALA A 187 -4.88 -7.40 -10.90
N ARG A 188 -3.97 -7.38 -11.87
CA ARG A 188 -3.91 -8.32 -12.97
C ARG A 188 -3.74 -9.77 -12.47
N ASN A 189 -2.85 -9.98 -11.50
CA ASN A 189 -2.63 -11.31 -10.94
C ASN A 189 -3.85 -11.82 -10.14
N ALA A 190 -4.48 -10.96 -9.34
CA ALA A 190 -5.71 -11.29 -8.63
C ALA A 190 -6.85 -11.67 -9.60
N TYR A 191 -6.96 -10.96 -10.72
CA TYR A 191 -7.94 -11.25 -11.77
C TYR A 191 -7.73 -12.65 -12.37
N LEU A 192 -6.50 -13.00 -12.74
CA LEU A 192 -6.16 -14.32 -13.26
C LEU A 192 -6.36 -15.44 -12.21
N GLN A 193 -5.97 -15.19 -10.96
CA GLN A 193 -6.15 -16.15 -9.85
C GLN A 193 -7.63 -16.41 -9.54
N SER A 194 -8.50 -15.46 -9.87
CA SER A 194 -9.97 -15.65 -9.79
C SER A 194 -10.56 -16.44 -10.94
N GLY A 195 -9.74 -16.97 -11.85
CA GLY A 195 -10.17 -17.81 -12.98
C GLY A 195 -10.63 -17.04 -14.22
N PHE A 196 -10.49 -15.72 -14.25
CA PHE A 196 -10.84 -14.89 -15.40
C PHE A 196 -9.76 -14.93 -16.49
N GLN A 197 -10.19 -14.80 -17.74
CA GLN A 197 -9.29 -14.53 -18.87
C GLN A 197 -9.09 -13.03 -19.03
N LEU A 198 -7.87 -12.60 -19.38
CA LEU A 198 -7.54 -11.19 -19.55
C LEU A 198 -8.41 -10.55 -20.64
N GLN A 199 -9.15 -9.52 -20.25
CA GLN A 199 -9.98 -8.70 -21.13
C GLN A 199 -10.15 -7.29 -20.55
N GLY A 200 -10.65 -6.34 -21.36
CA GLY A 200 -10.91 -4.97 -20.92
C GLY A 200 -9.70 -4.33 -20.25
N ALA A 201 -9.92 -3.59 -19.17
CA ALA A 201 -8.88 -2.87 -18.45
C ALA A 201 -7.74 -3.78 -17.91
N TYR A 202 -8.04 -5.05 -17.61
CA TYR A 202 -7.02 -5.99 -17.13
C TYR A 202 -6.08 -6.46 -18.25
N LEU A 203 -6.58 -6.58 -19.50
CA LEU A 203 -5.72 -6.81 -20.67
C LEU A 203 -4.83 -5.59 -20.93
N ASP A 204 -5.38 -4.39 -20.87
CA ASP A 204 -4.62 -3.15 -21.03
C ASP A 204 -3.53 -3.01 -19.96
N ALA A 205 -3.83 -3.39 -18.71
CA ALA A 205 -2.86 -3.45 -17.62
C ALA A 205 -1.71 -4.44 -17.94
N ASP A 206 -2.02 -5.63 -18.42
CA ASP A 206 -1.02 -6.65 -18.81
C ASP A 206 -0.12 -6.12 -19.94
N MET A 207 -0.71 -5.51 -20.95
CA MET A 207 0.06 -4.91 -22.06
C MET A 207 0.96 -3.77 -21.57
N LYS A 208 0.45 -2.88 -20.72
CA LYS A 208 1.22 -1.79 -20.12
C LYS A 208 2.40 -2.33 -19.29
N ILE A 209 2.18 -3.29 -18.42
CA ILE A 209 3.23 -3.92 -17.60
C ILE A 209 4.32 -4.53 -18.49
N LYS A 210 3.94 -5.34 -19.48
CA LYS A 210 4.88 -5.99 -20.41
C LYS A 210 5.71 -4.98 -21.20
N ARG A 211 5.07 -3.92 -21.68
CA ARG A 211 5.75 -2.82 -22.38
C ARG A 211 6.84 -2.20 -21.50
N TYR A 212 6.52 -1.78 -20.29
CA TYR A 212 7.50 -1.12 -19.41
C TYR A 212 8.59 -2.07 -18.91
N ILE A 213 8.31 -3.36 -18.73
CA ILE A 213 9.36 -4.37 -18.47
C ILE A 213 10.31 -4.47 -19.66
N ALA A 214 9.79 -4.48 -20.89
CA ALA A 214 10.63 -4.54 -22.10
C ALA A 214 11.47 -3.26 -22.26
N GLU A 215 10.86 -2.09 -22.05
CA GLU A 215 11.58 -0.80 -22.07
C GLU A 215 12.71 -0.77 -21.01
N THR A 216 12.41 -1.17 -19.77
CA THR A 216 13.40 -1.22 -18.69
C THR A 216 14.58 -2.15 -19.05
N ARG A 217 14.29 -3.34 -19.58
CA ARG A 217 15.34 -4.27 -20.03
C ARG A 217 16.22 -3.70 -21.13
N ALA A 218 15.66 -2.88 -22.02
CA ALA A 218 16.43 -2.23 -23.10
C ALA A 218 17.43 -1.17 -22.59
N TYR A 219 17.20 -0.62 -21.39
CA TYR A 219 18.10 0.34 -20.74
C TYR A 219 19.10 -0.32 -19.79
N GLN A 220 18.95 -1.61 -19.51
CA GLN A 220 19.85 -2.32 -18.60
C GLN A 220 21.22 -2.52 -19.23
N ASN A 221 22.28 -2.13 -18.51
CA ASN A 221 23.66 -2.35 -18.92
C ASN A 221 24.04 -3.83 -18.86
N ALA A 222 25.14 -4.21 -19.51
CA ALA A 222 25.62 -5.59 -19.58
C ALA A 222 25.98 -6.17 -18.18
N ASP A 223 26.32 -5.33 -17.21
CA ASP A 223 26.59 -5.71 -15.82
C ASP A 223 25.33 -5.77 -14.94
N GLY A 224 24.15 -5.51 -15.52
CA GLY A 224 22.87 -5.52 -14.84
C GLY A 224 22.47 -4.20 -14.16
N SER A 225 23.32 -3.17 -14.21
CA SER A 225 22.99 -1.82 -13.71
C SER A 225 22.08 -1.05 -14.68
N PHE A 226 21.55 0.09 -14.24
CA PHE A 226 20.74 1.04 -15.03
C PHE A 226 21.40 2.41 -15.03
#